data_ae3c32044d4344c441cb17f200d25607
#
_entry.id   ae3c32044d4344c441cb17f200d25607
#
_cell.length_a   1.000
_cell.length_b   1.000
_cell.length_c   1.000
_cell.angle_alpha   90.00
_cell.angle_beta   90.00
_cell.angle_gamma   90.00
#
_symmetry.space_group_name_H-M   'P 1'
#
loop_
_entity.id
_entity.type
_entity.pdbx_description
1 polymer ?
#
loop_
_entity_poly.entity_id
_entity_poly.type
_entity_poly.pdbx_seq_one_letter_code
_entity_poly.pdbx_strand_id
1 'polypeptide(L)'
;MSINTFFYSIKQGFKNIFRNKMFSLASIATMAACIFMFGLFYIVVTNFSSMVKTAEEGVAVTVFFNEGTTEDTIKADKAQIEKRAEVGKVDYQSAADAWNDYQKEYFEGYDDAAASFGDDNPLSNSANLQVYLNDVSMQQTLVNYIKGLEGVRKVNQSQDVANTLTDLNKLISYVSGGIILILLCVAIFLISNTVTTGIAVRREEIAIMKLIGATDFLVRSPFVVEGILIGLIGSAIPLGLLSVMYGKICAYIANKFSFIGNMMTFIPTKEIFSTLVPVALILGVGIGFLGSRFTIRKHLRV
;
A
#
# COMPACT_ATOMS: atom_id res chain seq x y z
N MET A 1 35.33 20.21 0.09
CA MET A 1 35.15 19.56 -1.23
C MET A 1 35.16 20.67 -2.27
N SER A 2 36.13 20.67 -3.23
CA SER A 2 36.14 21.70 -4.25
C SER A 2 35.03 21.42 -5.26
N ILE A 3 34.31 22.45 -5.71
CA ILE A 3 33.25 22.40 -6.72
C ILE A 3 33.75 21.66 -7.98
N ASN A 4 35.01 21.87 -8.35
CA ASN A 4 35.64 21.21 -9.49
C ASN A 4 35.73 19.69 -9.34
N THR A 5 35.96 19.18 -8.13
CA THR A 5 36.00 17.73 -7.85
C THR A 5 34.62 17.09 -7.99
N PHE A 6 33.56 17.80 -7.61
CA PHE A 6 32.21 17.33 -7.77
C PHE A 6 31.79 17.20 -9.24
N PHE A 7 32.01 18.26 -10.04
CA PHE A 7 31.78 18.21 -11.48
C PHE A 7 32.60 17.17 -12.21
N TYR A 8 33.86 17.00 -11.82
CA TYR A 8 34.71 15.93 -12.34
C TYR A 8 34.10 14.55 -12.08
N SER A 9 33.63 14.29 -10.85
CA SER A 9 33.07 12.99 -10.48
C SER A 9 31.77 12.68 -11.26
N ILE A 10 30.92 13.69 -11.48
CA ILE A 10 29.70 13.53 -12.29
C ILE A 10 30.06 13.23 -13.75
N LYS A 11 30.94 14.04 -14.34
CA LYS A 11 31.38 13.86 -15.74
C LYS A 11 32.03 12.49 -15.95
N GLN A 12 32.85 12.08 -15.01
CA GLN A 12 33.52 10.78 -15.07
C GLN A 12 32.55 9.62 -14.85
N GLY A 13 31.60 9.75 -13.95
CA GLY A 13 30.52 8.76 -13.72
C GLY A 13 29.69 8.52 -15.00
N PHE A 14 29.24 9.59 -15.66
CA PHE A 14 28.58 9.48 -16.95
C PHE A 14 29.45 8.83 -18.03
N LYS A 15 30.71 9.30 -18.18
CA LYS A 15 31.64 8.73 -19.17
C LYS A 15 31.89 7.24 -18.92
N ASN A 16 31.88 6.82 -17.66
CA ASN A 16 32.09 5.44 -17.27
C ASN A 16 30.93 4.52 -17.75
N ILE A 17 29.69 4.96 -17.64
CA ILE A 17 28.51 4.23 -18.13
C ILE A 17 28.64 3.94 -19.63
N PHE A 18 29.01 4.95 -20.41
CA PHE A 18 29.15 4.80 -21.87
C PHE A 18 30.44 4.07 -22.30
N ARG A 19 31.49 4.14 -21.54
CA ARG A 19 32.75 3.42 -21.83
C ARG A 19 32.60 1.90 -21.58
N ASN A 20 31.78 1.54 -20.59
CA ASN A 20 31.58 0.15 -20.17
C ASN A 20 30.12 -0.32 -20.41
N LYS A 21 29.64 -0.10 -21.65
CA LYS A 21 28.21 -0.21 -22.01
C LYS A 21 27.56 -1.53 -21.58
N MET A 22 28.23 -2.66 -21.80
CA MET A 22 27.65 -3.99 -21.52
C MET A 22 27.41 -4.20 -20.01
N PHE A 23 28.37 -3.84 -19.16
CA PHE A 23 28.22 -3.99 -17.72
C PHE A 23 27.23 -2.98 -17.13
N SER A 24 27.28 -1.73 -17.59
CA SER A 24 26.34 -0.70 -17.14
C SER A 24 24.91 -1.03 -17.58
N LEU A 25 24.71 -1.54 -18.83
CA LEU A 25 23.40 -1.94 -19.32
C LEU A 25 22.85 -3.13 -18.50
N ALA A 26 23.69 -4.14 -18.24
CA ALA A 26 23.29 -5.29 -17.41
C ALA A 26 22.87 -4.83 -16.01
N SER A 27 23.59 -3.86 -15.42
CA SER A 27 23.28 -3.31 -14.10
C SER A 27 21.97 -2.52 -14.10
N ILE A 28 21.76 -1.69 -15.12
CA ILE A 28 20.51 -0.94 -15.28
C ILE A 28 19.33 -1.91 -15.47
N ALA A 29 19.50 -2.93 -16.33
CA ALA A 29 18.45 -3.93 -16.56
C ALA A 29 18.09 -4.71 -15.29
N THR A 30 19.10 -5.09 -14.51
CA THR A 30 18.89 -5.80 -13.25
C THR A 30 18.21 -4.92 -12.20
N MET A 31 18.64 -3.65 -12.06
CA MET A 31 18.00 -2.69 -11.19
C MET A 31 16.57 -2.43 -11.63
N ALA A 32 16.34 -2.26 -12.94
CA ALA A 32 15.01 -2.07 -13.49
C ALA A 32 14.09 -3.27 -13.21
N ALA A 33 14.60 -4.50 -13.34
CA ALA A 33 13.84 -5.70 -12.99
C ALA A 33 13.47 -5.74 -11.50
N CYS A 34 14.40 -5.41 -10.59
CA CYS A 34 14.12 -5.36 -9.15
C CYS A 34 13.08 -4.29 -8.80
N ILE A 35 13.21 -3.08 -9.34
CA ILE A 35 12.26 -1.98 -9.08
C ILE A 35 10.90 -2.27 -9.75
N PHE A 36 10.90 -2.92 -10.93
CA PHE A 36 9.66 -3.37 -11.58
C PHE A 36 8.90 -4.37 -10.71
N MET A 37 9.57 -5.39 -10.19
CA MET A 37 8.97 -6.37 -9.29
C MET A 37 8.48 -5.73 -7.99
N PHE A 38 9.28 -4.82 -7.40
CA PHE A 38 8.86 -4.05 -6.24
C PHE A 38 7.60 -3.23 -6.52
N GLY A 39 7.59 -2.48 -7.63
CA GLY A 39 6.45 -1.63 -7.99
C GLY A 39 5.20 -2.43 -8.33
N LEU A 40 5.33 -3.55 -9.06
CA LEU A 40 4.22 -4.46 -9.34
C LEU A 40 3.63 -5.02 -8.04
N PHE A 41 4.49 -5.48 -7.15
CA PHE A 41 4.05 -6.01 -5.87
C PHE A 41 3.40 -4.93 -4.99
N TYR A 42 3.97 -3.73 -4.94
CA TYR A 42 3.39 -2.59 -4.24
C TYR A 42 1.97 -2.27 -4.75
N ILE A 43 1.78 -2.22 -6.08
CA ILE A 43 0.48 -1.97 -6.70
C ILE A 43 -0.54 -3.04 -6.29
N VAL A 44 -0.17 -4.32 -6.36
CA VAL A 44 -1.06 -5.43 -5.99
C VAL A 44 -1.46 -5.34 -4.52
N VAL A 45 -0.49 -5.18 -3.63
CA VAL A 45 -0.72 -5.11 -2.19
C VAL A 45 -1.58 -3.90 -1.81
N THR A 46 -1.29 -2.73 -2.37
CA THR A 46 -2.04 -1.50 -2.05
C THR A 46 -3.49 -1.60 -2.50
N ASN A 47 -3.76 -2.14 -3.71
CA ASN A 47 -5.13 -2.35 -4.16
C ASN A 47 -5.85 -3.42 -3.32
N PHE A 48 -5.17 -4.52 -2.99
CA PHE A 48 -5.76 -5.56 -2.16
C PHE A 48 -6.08 -5.05 -0.74
N SER A 49 -5.17 -4.28 -0.13
CA SER A 49 -5.41 -3.62 1.16
C SER A 49 -6.59 -2.65 1.10
N SER A 50 -6.74 -1.91 -0.01
CA SER A 50 -7.89 -1.03 -0.21
C SER A 50 -9.21 -1.80 -0.30
N MET A 51 -9.21 -2.95 -1.00
CA MET A 51 -10.39 -3.82 -1.08
C MET A 51 -10.78 -4.39 0.30
N VAL A 52 -9.80 -4.84 1.08
CA VAL A 52 -10.05 -5.32 2.45
C VAL A 52 -10.61 -4.19 3.30
N LYS A 53 -10.04 -2.99 3.21
CA LYS A 53 -10.53 -1.82 3.94
C LYS A 53 -11.98 -1.45 3.56
N THR A 54 -12.32 -1.48 2.27
CA THR A 54 -13.71 -1.26 1.82
C THR A 54 -14.65 -2.33 2.37
N ALA A 55 -14.19 -3.59 2.43
CA ALA A 55 -14.96 -4.66 3.05
C ALA A 55 -15.14 -4.44 4.57
N GLU A 56 -14.10 -3.96 5.26
CA GLU A 56 -14.17 -3.59 6.69
C GLU A 56 -15.18 -2.47 6.94
N GLU A 57 -15.19 -1.44 6.09
CA GLU A 57 -16.13 -0.31 6.17
C GLU A 57 -17.59 -0.76 5.97
N GLY A 58 -17.81 -1.90 5.33
CA GLY A 58 -19.14 -2.52 5.19
C GLY A 58 -19.58 -3.37 6.39
N VAL A 59 -18.67 -3.67 7.33
CA VAL A 59 -18.99 -4.45 8.52
C VAL A 59 -19.52 -3.53 9.62
N ALA A 60 -20.85 -3.58 9.81
CA ALA A 60 -21.50 -2.83 10.88
C ALA A 60 -21.76 -3.70 12.12
N VAL A 61 -21.65 -3.08 13.29
CA VAL A 61 -22.20 -3.60 14.53
C VAL A 61 -23.60 -3.01 14.68
N THR A 62 -24.61 -3.87 14.66
CA THR A 62 -26.01 -3.43 14.79
C THR A 62 -26.44 -3.49 16.25
N VAL A 63 -26.90 -2.36 16.79
CA VAL A 63 -27.33 -2.20 18.17
C VAL A 63 -28.83 -2.06 18.22
N PHE A 64 -29.50 -3.02 18.83
CA PHE A 64 -30.93 -2.99 19.07
C PHE A 64 -31.26 -2.54 20.49
N PHE A 65 -32.33 -1.76 20.65
CA PHE A 65 -32.75 -1.19 21.91
C PHE A 65 -33.95 -1.97 22.50
N ASN A 66 -34.18 -1.79 23.81
CA ASN A 66 -35.31 -2.34 24.49
C ASN A 66 -36.63 -1.67 23.99
N GLU A 67 -37.72 -2.39 24.07
CA GLU A 67 -39.02 -1.83 23.76
C GLU A 67 -39.35 -0.64 24.69
N GLY A 68 -39.85 0.44 24.07
CA GLY A 68 -40.17 1.67 24.81
C GLY A 68 -38.96 2.62 25.01
N THR A 69 -37.75 2.29 24.50
CA THR A 69 -36.64 3.25 24.51
C THR A 69 -36.97 4.45 23.62
N THR A 70 -36.86 5.64 24.17
CA THR A 70 -37.20 6.87 23.44
C THR A 70 -36.14 7.20 22.38
N GLU A 71 -36.53 7.86 21.30
CA GLU A 71 -35.59 8.33 20.28
C GLU A 71 -34.49 9.25 20.86
N ASP A 72 -34.81 10.03 21.88
CA ASP A 72 -33.85 10.93 22.51
C ASP A 72 -32.74 10.14 23.24
N THR A 73 -33.09 9.01 23.88
CA THR A 73 -32.10 8.09 24.46
C THR A 73 -31.21 7.48 23.37
N ILE A 74 -31.81 7.00 22.26
CA ILE A 74 -31.05 6.44 21.14
C ILE A 74 -30.11 7.48 20.54
N LYS A 75 -30.54 8.74 20.40
CA LYS A 75 -29.71 9.83 19.91
C LYS A 75 -28.58 10.18 20.88
N ALA A 76 -28.85 10.12 22.20
CA ALA A 76 -27.81 10.33 23.22
C ALA A 76 -26.74 9.23 23.17
N ASP A 77 -27.16 7.97 23.04
CA ASP A 77 -26.24 6.84 22.89
C ASP A 77 -25.45 6.92 21.60
N LYS A 78 -26.09 7.28 20.48
CA LYS A 78 -25.42 7.57 19.22
C LYS A 78 -24.28 8.59 19.42
N ALA A 79 -24.59 9.72 20.06
CA ALA A 79 -23.59 10.77 20.31
C ALA A 79 -22.45 10.33 21.26
N GLN A 80 -22.70 9.37 22.15
CA GLN A 80 -21.67 8.78 23.00
C GLN A 80 -20.79 7.81 22.21
N ILE A 81 -21.37 6.96 21.37
CA ILE A 81 -20.69 5.99 20.53
C ILE A 81 -19.80 6.71 19.49
N GLU A 82 -20.33 7.77 18.84
CA GLU A 82 -19.59 8.57 17.84
C GLU A 82 -18.31 9.22 18.37
N LYS A 83 -18.22 9.49 19.68
CA LYS A 83 -17.02 10.08 20.30
C LYS A 83 -15.86 9.11 20.48
N ARG A 84 -16.08 7.84 20.27
CA ARG A 84 -15.06 6.83 20.48
C ARG A 84 -14.11 6.78 19.27
N ALA A 85 -12.82 6.61 19.56
CA ALA A 85 -11.76 6.62 18.53
C ALA A 85 -11.85 5.47 17.52
N GLU A 86 -12.40 4.34 17.95
CA GLU A 86 -12.60 3.16 17.10
C GLU A 86 -13.79 3.27 16.14
N VAL A 87 -14.67 4.27 16.34
CA VAL A 87 -15.89 4.46 15.54
C VAL A 87 -15.61 5.38 14.36
N GLY A 88 -15.97 4.94 13.16
CA GLY A 88 -15.87 5.72 11.93
C GLY A 88 -17.19 6.48 11.63
N LYS A 89 -18.32 5.79 11.78
CA LYS A 89 -19.65 6.33 11.45
C LYS A 89 -20.73 5.61 12.26
N VAL A 90 -21.80 6.31 12.61
CA VAL A 90 -22.99 5.71 13.21
C VAL A 90 -24.23 6.17 12.47
N ASP A 91 -24.92 5.23 11.85
CA ASP A 91 -26.19 5.48 11.19
C ASP A 91 -27.34 5.04 12.08
N TYR A 92 -28.38 5.88 12.18
CA TYR A 92 -29.64 5.54 12.83
C TYR A 92 -30.61 5.02 11.79
N GLN A 93 -31.14 3.84 11.99
CA GLN A 93 -32.19 3.25 11.17
C GLN A 93 -33.49 3.18 11.99
N SER A 94 -34.51 3.89 11.55
CA SER A 94 -35.81 3.81 12.19
C SER A 94 -36.45 2.45 11.91
N ALA A 95 -37.46 2.09 12.72
CA ALA A 95 -38.27 0.88 12.50
C ALA A 95 -38.97 0.87 11.13
N ALA A 96 -39.36 2.05 10.64
CA ALA A 96 -40.01 2.19 9.33
C ALA A 96 -38.98 1.99 8.20
N ASP A 97 -37.77 2.59 8.34
CA ASP A 97 -36.70 2.39 7.36
C ASP A 97 -36.23 0.93 7.31
N ALA A 98 -36.09 0.30 8.48
CA ALA A 98 -35.74 -1.11 8.58
C ALA A 98 -36.76 -2.02 7.88
N TRP A 99 -38.03 -1.71 8.01
CA TRP A 99 -39.10 -2.44 7.32
C TRP A 99 -39.07 -2.20 5.80
N ASN A 100 -38.89 -0.96 5.37
CA ASN A 100 -38.80 -0.62 3.95
C ASN A 100 -37.59 -1.30 3.27
N ASP A 101 -36.45 -1.32 3.96
CA ASP A 101 -35.25 -1.97 3.43
C ASP A 101 -35.42 -3.50 3.37
N TYR A 102 -36.03 -4.08 4.40
CA TYR A 102 -36.38 -5.51 4.41
C TYR A 102 -37.31 -5.89 3.27
N GLN A 103 -38.35 -5.07 3.01
CA GLN A 103 -39.25 -5.30 1.90
C GLN A 103 -38.56 -5.26 0.56
N LYS A 104 -37.67 -4.29 0.32
CA LYS A 104 -36.87 -4.19 -0.93
C LYS A 104 -35.95 -5.38 -1.12
N GLU A 105 -35.29 -5.83 -0.05
CA GLU A 105 -34.29 -6.89 -0.14
C GLU A 105 -34.93 -8.28 -0.32
N TYR A 106 -36.01 -8.57 0.36
CA TYR A 106 -36.59 -9.93 0.41
C TYR A 106 -37.86 -10.10 -0.38
N PHE A 107 -38.57 -9.01 -0.70
CA PHE A 107 -39.85 -9.07 -1.46
C PHE A 107 -39.74 -8.45 -2.86
N GLU A 108 -38.56 -8.09 -3.32
CA GLU A 108 -38.37 -7.62 -4.69
C GLU A 108 -38.87 -8.67 -5.69
N GLY A 109 -39.91 -8.34 -6.47
CA GLY A 109 -40.56 -9.27 -7.39
C GLY A 109 -41.69 -10.13 -6.78
N TYR A 110 -42.02 -9.94 -5.49
CA TYR A 110 -43.14 -10.62 -4.78
C TYR A 110 -44.05 -9.61 -4.09
N ASP A 111 -44.60 -8.66 -4.86
CA ASP A 111 -45.41 -7.54 -4.35
C ASP A 111 -46.63 -8.00 -3.53
N ASP A 112 -47.21 -9.13 -3.90
CA ASP A 112 -48.37 -9.73 -3.16
C ASP A 112 -47.95 -10.20 -1.75
N ALA A 113 -46.73 -10.65 -1.56
CA ALA A 113 -46.23 -11.08 -0.26
C ALA A 113 -46.01 -9.87 0.67
N ALA A 114 -45.46 -8.77 0.15
CA ALA A 114 -45.30 -7.51 0.89
C ALA A 114 -46.67 -6.93 1.26
N ALA A 115 -47.65 -6.96 0.34
CA ALA A 115 -49.02 -6.46 0.56
C ALA A 115 -49.80 -7.27 1.62
N SER A 116 -49.43 -8.53 1.89
CA SER A 116 -50.08 -9.36 2.92
C SER A 116 -49.91 -8.83 4.35
N PHE A 117 -48.88 -8.01 4.60
CA PHE A 117 -48.64 -7.37 5.91
C PHE A 117 -49.51 -6.11 6.12
N GLY A 118 -50.05 -5.52 5.03
CA GLY A 118 -50.84 -4.29 5.10
C GLY A 118 -50.11 -3.16 5.79
N ASP A 119 -50.77 -2.51 6.76
CA ASP A 119 -50.18 -1.45 7.60
C ASP A 119 -49.41 -1.98 8.82
N ASP A 120 -49.36 -3.30 9.01
CA ASP A 120 -48.63 -3.91 10.13
C ASP A 120 -47.15 -3.97 9.84
N ASN A 121 -46.33 -3.33 10.70
CA ASN A 121 -44.88 -3.36 10.63
C ASN A 121 -44.33 -4.39 11.64
N PRO A 122 -43.95 -5.59 11.20
CA PRO A 122 -43.35 -6.61 12.07
C PRO A 122 -42.04 -6.16 12.76
N LEU A 123 -41.39 -5.12 12.21
CA LEU A 123 -40.15 -4.55 12.72
C LEU A 123 -40.40 -3.27 13.54
N SER A 124 -41.61 -3.01 14.03
CA SER A 124 -41.99 -1.80 14.78
C SER A 124 -41.07 -1.52 16.00
N ASN A 125 -40.48 -2.55 16.61
CA ASN A 125 -39.56 -2.47 17.73
C ASN A 125 -38.09 -2.71 17.31
N SER A 126 -37.78 -2.55 16.03
CA SER A 126 -36.45 -2.86 15.47
C SER A 126 -35.63 -1.63 15.07
N ALA A 127 -35.97 -0.46 15.63
CA ALA A 127 -35.09 0.70 15.50
C ALA A 127 -33.68 0.34 16.02
N ASN A 128 -32.65 0.71 15.26
CA ASN A 128 -31.29 0.29 15.56
C ASN A 128 -30.26 1.35 15.20
N LEU A 129 -29.05 1.20 15.75
CA LEU A 129 -27.88 1.93 15.31
C LEU A 129 -26.96 0.96 14.56
N GLN A 130 -26.54 1.36 13.37
CA GLN A 130 -25.50 0.68 12.60
C GLN A 130 -24.19 1.40 12.83
N VAL A 131 -23.28 0.76 13.57
CA VAL A 131 -22.00 1.33 13.96
C VAL A 131 -20.90 0.73 13.11
N TYR A 132 -20.25 1.57 12.30
CA TYR A 132 -19.14 1.19 11.44
C TYR A 132 -17.83 1.57 12.15
N LEU A 133 -16.85 0.67 12.10
CA LEU A 133 -15.56 0.85 12.75
C LEU A 133 -14.51 1.39 11.80
N ASN A 134 -13.55 2.15 12.32
CA ASN A 134 -12.33 2.53 11.61
C ASN A 134 -11.36 1.34 11.46
N ASP A 135 -11.41 0.41 12.42
CA ASP A 135 -10.58 -0.80 12.46
C ASP A 135 -11.40 -1.92 13.11
N VAL A 136 -11.70 -2.96 12.34
CA VAL A 136 -12.52 -4.10 12.80
C VAL A 136 -11.84 -4.91 13.90
N SER A 137 -10.52 -4.81 14.08
CA SER A 137 -9.81 -5.46 15.18
C SER A 137 -10.26 -4.96 16.56
N MET A 138 -10.80 -3.74 16.62
CA MET A 138 -11.34 -3.12 17.84
C MET A 138 -12.81 -3.46 18.11
N GLN A 139 -13.45 -4.25 17.23
CA GLN A 139 -14.89 -4.57 17.31
C GLN A 139 -15.28 -5.11 18.69
N GLN A 140 -14.52 -6.04 19.25
CA GLN A 140 -14.86 -6.65 20.55
C GLN A 140 -14.83 -5.62 21.68
N THR A 141 -13.88 -4.68 21.64
CA THR A 141 -13.79 -3.59 22.65
C THR A 141 -15.00 -2.68 22.56
N LEU A 142 -15.39 -2.29 21.35
CA LEU A 142 -16.58 -1.46 21.11
C LEU A 142 -17.87 -2.17 21.53
N VAL A 143 -18.03 -3.44 21.18
CA VAL A 143 -19.21 -4.24 21.53
C VAL A 143 -19.35 -4.39 23.04
N ASN A 144 -18.25 -4.60 23.76
CA ASN A 144 -18.28 -4.68 25.22
C ASN A 144 -18.71 -3.35 25.85
N TYR A 145 -18.29 -2.23 25.27
CA TYR A 145 -18.74 -0.90 25.71
C TYR A 145 -20.23 -0.69 25.44
N ILE A 146 -20.68 -0.97 24.21
CA ILE A 146 -22.10 -0.77 23.81
C ILE A 146 -23.04 -1.64 24.65
N LYS A 147 -22.67 -2.88 24.96
CA LYS A 147 -23.45 -3.77 25.84
C LYS A 147 -23.61 -3.24 27.27
N GLY A 148 -22.75 -2.30 27.68
CA GLY A 148 -22.85 -1.64 28.98
C GLY A 148 -23.72 -0.38 28.99
N LEU A 149 -24.24 0.07 27.83
CA LEU A 149 -25.12 1.23 27.75
C LEU A 149 -26.54 0.85 28.19
N GLU A 150 -27.21 1.80 28.84
CA GLU A 150 -28.59 1.62 29.33
C GLU A 150 -29.57 1.56 28.13
N GLY A 151 -30.48 0.63 28.14
CA GLY A 151 -31.49 0.51 27.07
C GLY A 151 -31.07 -0.39 25.89
N VAL A 152 -29.85 -0.83 25.81
CA VAL A 152 -29.37 -1.76 24.77
C VAL A 152 -29.90 -3.16 25.06
N ARG A 153 -30.70 -3.72 24.11
CA ARG A 153 -31.24 -5.07 24.19
C ARG A 153 -30.31 -6.13 23.64
N LYS A 154 -29.76 -5.87 22.46
CA LYS A 154 -28.94 -6.83 21.73
C LYS A 154 -27.93 -6.10 20.85
N VAL A 155 -26.73 -6.66 20.76
CA VAL A 155 -25.71 -6.21 19.82
C VAL A 155 -25.41 -7.36 18.88
N ASN A 156 -25.73 -7.20 17.61
CA ASN A 156 -25.38 -8.12 16.54
C ASN A 156 -24.03 -7.71 15.96
N GLN A 157 -23.14 -8.68 15.83
CA GLN A 157 -21.81 -8.49 15.26
C GLN A 157 -21.42 -9.75 14.47
N SER A 158 -20.66 -9.57 13.43
CA SER A 158 -20.04 -10.69 12.68
C SER A 158 -18.59 -10.87 13.13
N GLN A 159 -18.41 -11.53 14.29
CA GLN A 159 -17.06 -11.74 14.86
C GLN A 159 -16.15 -12.54 13.92
N ASP A 160 -16.68 -13.54 13.23
CA ASP A 160 -15.91 -14.37 12.29
C ASP A 160 -15.43 -13.55 11.09
N VAL A 161 -16.28 -12.64 10.58
CA VAL A 161 -15.92 -11.72 9.48
C VAL A 161 -14.84 -10.76 9.96
N ALA A 162 -15.01 -10.13 11.12
CA ALA A 162 -14.03 -9.20 11.69
C ALA A 162 -12.66 -9.88 11.94
N ASN A 163 -12.67 -11.10 12.49
CA ASN A 163 -11.44 -11.88 12.69
C ASN A 163 -10.77 -12.21 11.35
N THR A 164 -11.55 -12.65 10.35
CA THR A 164 -11.02 -12.99 9.02
C THR A 164 -10.37 -11.76 8.35
N LEU A 165 -11.03 -10.60 8.38
CA LEU A 165 -10.48 -9.36 7.81
C LEU A 165 -9.21 -8.91 8.55
N THR A 166 -9.22 -8.98 9.88
CA THR A 166 -8.03 -8.69 10.71
C THR A 166 -6.85 -9.61 10.35
N ASP A 167 -7.11 -10.90 10.18
CA ASP A 167 -6.06 -11.87 9.85
C ASP A 167 -5.57 -11.70 8.41
N LEU A 168 -6.43 -11.31 7.47
CA LEU A 168 -6.04 -10.91 6.11
C LEU A 168 -5.10 -9.69 6.14
N ASN A 169 -5.43 -8.65 6.91
CA ASN A 169 -4.58 -7.47 7.06
C ASN A 169 -3.20 -7.81 7.62
N LYS A 170 -3.13 -8.68 8.65
CA LYS A 170 -1.86 -9.16 9.20
C LYS A 170 -1.07 -9.96 8.15
N LEU A 171 -1.73 -10.87 7.44
CA LEU A 171 -1.10 -11.68 6.38
C LEU A 171 -0.49 -10.79 5.30
N ILE A 172 -1.26 -9.81 4.80
CA ILE A 172 -0.79 -8.84 3.81
C ILE A 172 0.45 -8.11 4.31
N SER A 173 0.42 -7.63 5.56
CA SER A 173 1.52 -6.89 6.17
C SER A 173 2.79 -7.72 6.29
N TYR A 174 2.69 -8.98 6.75
CA TYR A 174 3.84 -9.87 6.89
C TYR A 174 4.41 -10.31 5.55
N VAL A 175 3.54 -10.69 4.60
CA VAL A 175 3.97 -11.09 3.24
C VAL A 175 4.62 -9.90 2.52
N SER A 176 4.03 -8.71 2.62
CA SER A 176 4.58 -7.48 2.03
C SER A 176 5.94 -7.15 2.59
N GLY A 177 6.07 -7.15 3.93
CA GLY A 177 7.35 -6.91 4.59
C GLY A 177 8.42 -7.92 4.19
N GLY A 178 8.08 -9.21 4.12
CA GLY A 178 8.99 -10.27 3.70
C GLY A 178 9.48 -10.10 2.25
N ILE A 179 8.57 -9.82 1.32
CA ILE A 179 8.93 -9.63 -0.10
C ILE A 179 9.78 -8.37 -0.29
N ILE A 180 9.42 -7.26 0.36
CA ILE A 180 10.21 -6.02 0.31
C ILE A 180 11.65 -6.28 0.80
N LEU A 181 11.79 -7.00 1.92
CA LEU A 181 13.10 -7.35 2.47
C LEU A 181 13.92 -8.21 1.50
N ILE A 182 13.32 -9.23 0.89
CA ILE A 182 13.99 -10.09 -0.09
C ILE A 182 14.44 -9.28 -1.31
N LEU A 183 13.56 -8.46 -1.89
CA LEU A 183 13.88 -7.63 -3.04
C LEU A 183 15.02 -6.65 -2.74
N LEU A 184 15.03 -6.05 -1.54
CA LEU A 184 16.08 -5.16 -1.10
C LEU A 184 17.43 -5.89 -0.98
N CYS A 185 17.45 -7.08 -0.39
CA CYS A 185 18.66 -7.91 -0.29
C CYS A 185 19.19 -8.28 -1.68
N VAL A 186 18.32 -8.71 -2.60
CA VAL A 186 18.68 -9.06 -3.98
C VAL A 186 19.26 -7.84 -4.70
N ALA A 187 18.62 -6.69 -4.60
CA ALA A 187 19.08 -5.46 -5.24
C ALA A 187 20.46 -5.02 -4.72
N ILE A 188 20.69 -5.06 -3.41
CA ILE A 188 22.02 -4.76 -2.81
C ILE A 188 23.08 -5.74 -3.32
N PHE A 189 22.77 -7.03 -3.34
CA PHE A 189 23.68 -8.07 -3.82
C PHE A 189 24.10 -7.84 -5.29
N LEU A 190 23.13 -7.53 -6.15
CA LEU A 190 23.37 -7.33 -7.58
C LEU A 190 24.20 -6.07 -7.85
N ILE A 191 23.92 -4.97 -7.16
CA ILE A 191 24.75 -3.75 -7.27
C ILE A 191 26.14 -4.00 -6.74
N SER A 192 26.29 -4.69 -5.61
CA SER A 192 27.60 -5.04 -5.06
C SER A 192 28.42 -5.82 -6.09
N ASN A 193 27.83 -6.80 -6.75
CA ASN A 193 28.48 -7.59 -7.79
C ASN A 193 28.92 -6.72 -9.00
N THR A 194 28.02 -5.82 -9.45
CA THR A 194 28.30 -4.90 -10.55
C THR A 194 29.47 -3.96 -10.25
N VAL A 195 29.46 -3.35 -9.07
CA VAL A 195 30.54 -2.43 -8.67
C VAL A 195 31.87 -3.16 -8.51
N THR A 196 31.86 -4.38 -7.97
CA THR A 196 33.07 -5.23 -7.88
C THR A 196 33.68 -5.48 -9.26
N THR A 197 32.83 -5.85 -10.22
CA THR A 197 33.28 -6.07 -11.61
C THR A 197 33.81 -4.77 -12.23
N GLY A 198 33.14 -3.64 -12.01
CA GLY A 198 33.59 -2.32 -12.49
C GLY A 198 34.94 -1.90 -11.93
N ILE A 199 35.20 -2.20 -10.64
CA ILE A 199 36.51 -1.95 -10.01
C ILE A 199 37.57 -2.89 -10.59
N ALA A 200 37.27 -4.17 -10.77
CA ALA A 200 38.20 -5.16 -11.31
C ALA A 200 38.70 -4.78 -12.74
N VAL A 201 37.77 -4.37 -13.60
CA VAL A 201 38.08 -3.93 -14.98
C VAL A 201 38.98 -2.68 -15.02
N ARG A 202 38.98 -1.86 -13.95
CA ARG A 202 39.73 -0.58 -13.89
C ARG A 202 40.89 -0.62 -12.90
N ARG A 203 41.31 -1.78 -12.48
CA ARG A 203 42.32 -1.94 -11.44
C ARG A 203 43.61 -1.22 -11.79
N GLU A 204 44.07 -1.26 -13.05
CA GLU A 204 45.26 -0.58 -13.51
C GLU A 204 45.11 0.95 -13.49
N GLU A 205 43.99 1.51 -13.97
CA GLU A 205 43.72 2.95 -13.91
C GLU A 205 43.74 3.45 -12.45
N ILE A 206 43.12 2.70 -11.54
CA ILE A 206 43.09 3.02 -10.11
C ILE A 206 44.51 2.98 -9.50
N ALA A 207 45.34 2.00 -9.88
CA ALA A 207 46.71 1.90 -9.41
C ALA A 207 47.55 3.09 -9.87
N ILE A 208 47.43 3.48 -11.13
CA ILE A 208 48.14 4.67 -11.68
C ILE A 208 47.70 5.94 -10.93
N MET A 209 46.39 6.13 -10.73
CA MET A 209 45.85 7.29 -9.98
C MET A 209 46.43 7.37 -8.55
N LYS A 210 46.57 6.26 -7.87
CA LYS A 210 47.17 6.18 -6.54
C LYS A 210 48.66 6.49 -6.56
N LEU A 211 49.38 5.99 -7.54
CA LEU A 211 50.82 6.25 -7.70
C LEU A 211 51.12 7.74 -7.90
N ILE A 212 50.27 8.48 -8.61
CA ILE A 212 50.41 9.93 -8.79
C ILE A 212 49.87 10.77 -7.64
N GLY A 213 49.46 10.13 -6.52
CA GLY A 213 49.06 10.80 -5.29
C GLY A 213 47.55 11.19 -5.22
N ALA A 214 46.69 10.58 -6.03
CA ALA A 214 45.26 10.85 -5.96
C ALA A 214 44.69 10.40 -4.61
N THR A 215 43.87 11.28 -4.02
CA THR A 215 43.14 10.96 -2.76
C THR A 215 42.14 9.83 -2.96
N ASP A 216 41.93 9.03 -1.92
CA ASP A 216 40.92 7.95 -1.92
C ASP A 216 39.53 8.43 -2.35
N PHE A 217 39.17 9.67 -1.98
CA PHE A 217 37.90 10.28 -2.38
C PHE A 217 37.83 10.48 -3.90
N LEU A 218 38.88 10.99 -4.52
CA LEU A 218 38.94 11.23 -5.97
C LEU A 218 38.81 9.93 -6.77
N VAL A 219 39.39 8.84 -6.25
CA VAL A 219 39.33 7.51 -6.86
C VAL A 219 37.93 6.88 -6.70
N ARG A 220 37.30 7.07 -5.54
CA ARG A 220 36.03 6.42 -5.19
C ARG A 220 34.79 7.14 -5.74
N SER A 221 34.81 8.46 -5.80
CA SER A 221 33.63 9.28 -6.13
C SER A 221 33.01 8.98 -7.51
N PRO A 222 33.75 8.71 -8.61
CA PRO A 222 33.15 8.37 -9.88
C PRO A 222 32.32 7.09 -9.85
N PHE A 223 32.71 6.08 -9.09
CA PHE A 223 31.95 4.82 -8.94
C PHE A 223 30.70 5.00 -8.13
N VAL A 224 30.73 5.87 -7.12
CA VAL A 224 29.50 6.20 -6.34
C VAL A 224 28.49 6.93 -7.23
N VAL A 225 28.95 7.90 -8.04
CA VAL A 225 28.10 8.61 -9.01
C VAL A 225 27.54 7.64 -10.06
N GLU A 226 28.38 6.74 -10.58
CA GLU A 226 27.94 5.70 -11.52
C GLU A 226 26.82 4.84 -10.92
N GLY A 227 26.95 4.38 -9.67
CA GLY A 227 25.92 3.63 -8.96
C GLY A 227 24.62 4.40 -8.76
N ILE A 228 24.71 5.69 -8.39
CA ILE A 228 23.55 6.59 -8.27
C ILE A 228 22.82 6.73 -9.62
N LEU A 229 23.57 6.92 -10.71
CA LEU A 229 23.01 7.06 -12.05
C LEU A 229 22.33 5.76 -12.54
N ILE A 230 22.96 4.62 -12.28
CA ILE A 230 22.39 3.29 -12.57
C ILE A 230 21.10 3.12 -11.79
N GLY A 231 21.09 3.48 -10.50
CA GLY A 231 19.90 3.42 -9.65
C GLY A 231 18.78 4.33 -10.13
N LEU A 232 19.11 5.55 -10.55
CA LEU A 232 18.13 6.53 -11.05
C LEU A 232 17.51 6.10 -12.39
N ILE A 233 18.35 5.70 -13.35
CA ILE A 233 17.87 5.24 -14.67
C ILE A 233 17.12 3.91 -14.52
N GLY A 234 17.66 2.98 -13.72
CA GLY A 234 17.07 1.68 -13.45
C GLY A 234 15.74 1.74 -12.71
N SER A 235 15.46 2.84 -11.98
CA SER A 235 14.14 3.05 -11.35
C SER A 235 13.17 3.83 -12.24
N ALA A 236 13.63 4.80 -13.01
CA ALA A 236 12.77 5.63 -13.84
C ALA A 236 12.07 4.83 -14.98
N ILE A 237 12.79 3.92 -15.62
CA ILE A 237 12.25 3.10 -16.73
C ILE A 237 11.07 2.23 -16.26
N PRO A 238 11.20 1.39 -15.22
CA PRO A 238 10.10 0.54 -14.78
C PRO A 238 8.92 1.33 -14.22
N LEU A 239 9.15 2.48 -13.58
CA LEU A 239 8.06 3.33 -13.10
C LEU A 239 7.19 3.86 -14.24
N GLY A 240 7.82 4.31 -15.35
CA GLY A 240 7.08 4.72 -16.54
C GLY A 240 6.28 3.57 -17.15
N LEU A 241 6.89 2.37 -17.27
CA LEU A 241 6.23 1.18 -17.78
C LEU A 241 5.04 0.75 -16.91
N LEU A 242 5.23 0.68 -15.60
CA LEU A 242 4.18 0.33 -14.63
C LEU A 242 3.02 1.31 -14.66
N SER A 243 3.30 2.62 -14.78
CA SER A 243 2.25 3.65 -14.86
C SER A 243 1.34 3.44 -16.08
N VAL A 244 1.93 3.19 -17.24
CA VAL A 244 1.16 2.92 -18.47
C VAL A 244 0.41 1.60 -18.37
N MET A 245 1.06 0.54 -17.88
CA MET A 245 0.43 -0.78 -17.71
C MET A 245 -0.75 -0.73 -16.75
N TYR A 246 -0.56 -0.14 -15.58
CA TYR A 246 -1.61 -0.05 -14.56
C TYR A 246 -2.82 0.74 -15.07
N GLY A 247 -2.61 1.91 -15.69
CA GLY A 247 -3.69 2.71 -16.26
C GLY A 247 -4.48 1.94 -17.33
N LYS A 248 -3.81 1.19 -18.21
CA LYS A 248 -4.48 0.36 -19.22
C LYS A 248 -5.24 -0.81 -18.62
N ILE A 249 -4.70 -1.46 -17.59
CA ILE A 249 -5.36 -2.58 -16.90
C ILE A 249 -6.63 -2.09 -16.22
N CYS A 250 -6.57 -0.99 -15.46
CA CYS A 250 -7.73 -0.41 -14.81
C CYS A 250 -8.82 -0.01 -15.81
N ALA A 251 -8.44 0.66 -16.91
CA ALA A 251 -9.39 1.03 -17.96
C ALA A 251 -10.02 -0.20 -18.64
N TYR A 252 -9.25 -1.25 -18.89
CA TYR A 252 -9.75 -2.49 -19.50
C TYR A 252 -10.76 -3.19 -18.58
N ILE A 253 -10.45 -3.29 -17.28
CA ILE A 253 -11.35 -3.93 -16.30
C ILE A 253 -12.64 -3.12 -16.16
N ALA A 254 -12.56 -1.80 -16.04
CA ALA A 254 -13.72 -0.93 -15.92
C ALA A 254 -14.66 -1.03 -17.14
N ASN A 255 -14.08 -1.13 -18.37
CA ASN A 255 -14.88 -1.18 -19.59
C ASN A 255 -15.48 -2.57 -19.86
N LYS A 256 -14.77 -3.65 -19.55
CA LYS A 256 -15.18 -5.01 -19.94
C LYS A 256 -15.93 -5.76 -18.83
N PHE A 257 -15.70 -5.41 -17.59
CA PHE A 257 -16.27 -6.07 -16.41
C PHE A 257 -16.95 -5.03 -15.52
N SER A 258 -18.02 -4.41 -16.01
CA SER A 258 -18.78 -3.39 -15.29
C SER A 258 -19.28 -3.85 -13.90
N PHE A 259 -19.63 -5.13 -13.77
CA PHE A 259 -20.01 -5.74 -12.49
C PHE A 259 -18.82 -5.75 -11.48
N ILE A 260 -17.63 -6.15 -11.95
CA ILE A 260 -16.42 -6.15 -11.11
C ILE A 260 -15.96 -4.73 -10.82
N GLY A 261 -16.07 -3.82 -11.79
CA GLY A 261 -15.71 -2.41 -11.62
C GLY A 261 -16.58 -1.67 -10.59
N ASN A 262 -17.82 -2.10 -10.39
CA ASN A 262 -18.72 -1.55 -9.36
C ASN A 262 -18.45 -2.14 -7.97
N MET A 263 -17.97 -3.39 -7.90
CA MET A 263 -17.62 -4.05 -6.63
C MET A 263 -16.17 -3.78 -6.18
N MET A 264 -15.25 -3.57 -7.13
CA MET A 264 -13.83 -3.35 -6.87
C MET A 264 -13.42 -1.94 -7.28
N THR A 265 -13.29 -1.05 -6.33
CA THR A 265 -12.75 0.29 -6.56
C THR A 265 -11.24 0.22 -6.61
N PHE A 266 -10.66 0.25 -7.83
CA PHE A 266 -9.22 0.37 -8.00
C PHE A 266 -8.77 1.78 -7.59
N ILE A 267 -7.66 1.86 -6.87
CA ILE A 267 -7.08 3.14 -6.49
C ILE A 267 -6.66 3.89 -7.77
N PRO A 268 -6.97 5.20 -7.90
CA PRO A 268 -6.58 5.97 -9.07
C PRO A 268 -5.06 5.93 -9.32
N THR A 269 -4.65 5.79 -10.59
CA THR A 269 -3.22 5.75 -10.99
C THR A 269 -2.41 6.89 -10.35
N LYS A 270 -2.97 8.10 -10.33
CA LYS A 270 -2.30 9.27 -9.76
C LYS A 270 -1.99 9.09 -8.27
N GLU A 271 -2.88 8.48 -7.53
CA GLU A 271 -2.73 8.27 -6.08
C GLU A 271 -1.65 7.23 -5.79
N ILE A 272 -1.70 6.06 -6.43
CA ILE A 272 -0.67 5.02 -6.27
C ILE A 272 0.71 5.54 -6.64
N PHE A 273 0.83 6.21 -7.78
CA PHE A 273 2.13 6.67 -8.29
C PHE A 273 2.66 7.89 -7.54
N SER A 274 1.81 8.67 -6.85
CA SER A 274 2.27 9.75 -5.97
C SER A 274 3.15 9.24 -4.81
N THR A 275 2.92 8.03 -4.34
CA THR A 275 3.72 7.37 -3.29
C THR A 275 4.77 6.44 -3.88
N LEU A 276 4.43 5.65 -4.90
CA LEU A 276 5.34 4.67 -5.50
C LEU A 276 6.57 5.33 -6.14
N VAL A 277 6.39 6.46 -6.86
CA VAL A 277 7.49 7.12 -7.57
C VAL A 277 8.58 7.61 -6.60
N PRO A 278 8.30 8.42 -5.57
CA PRO A 278 9.34 8.86 -4.67
C PRO A 278 9.99 7.70 -3.91
N VAL A 279 9.21 6.70 -3.45
CA VAL A 279 9.74 5.53 -2.74
C VAL A 279 10.68 4.73 -3.64
N ALA A 280 10.27 4.40 -4.87
CA ALA A 280 11.09 3.63 -5.80
C ALA A 280 12.35 4.38 -6.24
N LEU A 281 12.29 5.71 -6.43
CA LEU A 281 13.47 6.54 -6.71
C LEU A 281 14.44 6.57 -5.53
N ILE A 282 13.93 6.76 -4.31
CA ILE A 282 14.77 6.73 -3.09
C ILE A 282 15.42 5.35 -2.93
N LEU A 283 14.67 4.27 -3.16
CA LEU A 283 15.22 2.92 -3.12
C LEU A 283 16.28 2.72 -4.20
N GLY A 284 16.00 3.07 -5.47
CA GLY A 284 16.94 2.90 -6.57
C GLY A 284 18.25 3.68 -6.36
N VAL A 285 18.15 4.97 -6.03
CA VAL A 285 19.30 5.83 -5.73
C VAL A 285 20.01 5.38 -4.46
N GLY A 286 19.26 5.04 -3.40
CA GLY A 286 19.78 4.58 -2.12
C GLY A 286 20.57 3.28 -2.25
N ILE A 287 20.03 2.30 -2.95
CA ILE A 287 20.68 1.01 -3.22
C ILE A 287 21.94 1.25 -4.08
N GLY A 288 21.83 2.11 -5.12
CA GLY A 288 22.95 2.50 -5.97
C GLY A 288 24.10 3.14 -5.17
N PHE A 289 23.77 4.05 -4.28
CA PHE A 289 24.73 4.72 -3.40
C PHE A 289 25.35 3.75 -2.39
N LEU A 290 24.52 3.03 -1.63
CA LEU A 290 24.98 2.13 -0.58
C LEU A 290 25.76 0.95 -1.14
N GLY A 291 25.26 0.31 -2.20
CA GLY A 291 25.94 -0.81 -2.86
C GLY A 291 27.32 -0.42 -3.37
N SER A 292 27.41 0.73 -4.05
CA SER A 292 28.71 1.26 -4.51
C SER A 292 29.65 1.56 -3.34
N ARG A 293 29.17 2.23 -2.29
CA ARG A 293 29.98 2.63 -1.13
C ARG A 293 30.52 1.41 -0.35
N PHE A 294 29.69 0.41 -0.11
CA PHE A 294 30.11 -0.81 0.60
C PHE A 294 31.12 -1.60 -0.20
N THR A 295 30.88 -1.80 -1.48
CA THR A 295 31.76 -2.57 -2.35
C THR A 295 33.13 -1.92 -2.53
N ILE A 296 33.17 -0.61 -2.76
CA ILE A 296 34.40 0.16 -2.88
C ILE A 296 35.22 0.08 -1.60
N ARG A 297 34.56 0.19 -0.43
CA ARG A 297 35.26 0.11 0.86
C ARG A 297 35.91 -1.26 1.10
N LYS A 298 35.30 -2.34 0.59
CA LYS A 298 35.79 -3.71 0.73
C LYS A 298 36.96 -4.01 -0.23
N HIS A 299 36.92 -3.50 -1.46
CA HIS A 299 37.86 -3.87 -2.53
C HIS A 299 39.00 -2.85 -2.77
N LEU A 300 38.86 -1.62 -2.29
CA LEU A 300 39.90 -0.58 -2.35
C LEU A 300 40.65 -0.40 -1.01
N ARG A 301 40.61 -1.38 -0.12
CA ARG A 301 41.57 -1.48 0.99
C ARG A 301 42.85 -2.05 0.42
N VAL A 302 43.74 -1.17 -0.04
CA VAL A 302 45.15 -1.42 -0.25
C VAL A 302 45.90 -0.38 0.55
#